data_fa4709d91bbcd3053cfb5eef77989c4c
#
_entry.id   fa4709d91bbcd3053cfb5eef77989c4c
#
_cell.length_a   1.000
_cell.length_b   1.000
_cell.length_c   1.000
_cell.angle_alpha   90.00
_cell.angle_beta   90.00
_cell.angle_gamma   90.00
#
_symmetry.space_group_name_H-M   'P 1'
#
loop_
_entity.id
_entity.type
_entity.pdbx_description
1 polymer ?
#
loop_
_entity_poly.entity_id
_entity_poly.type
_entity_poly.pdbx_seq_one_letter_code
_entity_poly.pdbx_strand_id
1 'polypeptide(L)'
;MLAIDPEAGGADVRPVPLHELAEPPGSFAAAVAITSLHHIEPLEQSIGHLAELLEPGGVLVVDEFDVAAFDKRAAEWWLRQRRALGAAERTSADELVGEHRAHLHPLARIVAALARDFHVGTPLYGPYLYRWDLDESFRPHEEDAIAHGEIPAVGARLLAHRSS
;
A
#
# COMPACT_ATOMS: atom_id res chain seq x y z
N MET A 1 7.71 -16.25 11.37
CA MET A 1 7.02 -15.12 10.69
C MET A 1 5.56 -15.19 11.06
N LEU A 2 4.94 -14.06 11.41
CA LEU A 2 3.51 -13.94 11.68
C LEU A 2 2.91 -13.11 10.53
N ALA A 3 1.82 -13.56 9.95
CA ALA A 3 1.02 -12.80 8.99
C ALA A 3 -0.35 -12.48 9.62
N ILE A 4 -0.85 -11.28 9.38
CA ILE A 4 -2.16 -10.82 9.82
C ILE A 4 -2.91 -10.17 8.66
N ASP A 5 -4.22 -10.39 8.62
CA ASP A 5 -5.15 -9.72 7.71
C ASP A 5 -6.55 -9.91 8.32
N PRO A 6 -7.29 -8.84 8.65
CA PRO A 6 -8.60 -8.96 9.30
C PRO A 6 -9.63 -9.73 8.45
N GLU A 7 -9.46 -9.76 7.13
CA GLU A 7 -10.35 -10.44 6.18
C GLU A 7 -9.84 -11.84 5.75
N ALA A 8 -8.71 -12.29 6.31
CA ALA A 8 -8.09 -13.53 5.88
C ALA A 8 -8.95 -14.77 6.21
N GLY A 9 -9.06 -15.65 5.22
CA GLY A 9 -9.71 -16.97 5.37
C GLY A 9 -8.75 -18.16 5.41
N GLY A 10 -7.43 -17.96 5.58
CA GLY A 10 -6.39 -18.99 5.49
C GLY A 10 -5.81 -19.41 6.83
N ALA A 11 -5.33 -20.67 6.95
CA ALA A 11 -4.77 -21.22 8.18
C ALA A 11 -3.45 -20.56 8.63
N ASP A 12 -2.73 -19.92 7.71
CA ASP A 12 -1.39 -19.32 7.97
C ASP A 12 -1.44 -17.82 8.25
N VAL A 13 -2.62 -17.20 8.19
CA VAL A 13 -2.83 -15.77 8.42
C VAL A 13 -3.83 -15.60 9.56
N ARG A 14 -3.48 -14.83 10.58
CA ARG A 14 -4.41 -14.54 11.69
C ARG A 14 -5.44 -13.49 11.25
N PRO A 15 -6.75 -13.76 11.39
CA PRO A 15 -7.81 -12.80 11.06
C PRO A 15 -7.97 -11.78 12.20
N VAL A 16 -7.00 -10.88 12.34
CA VAL A 16 -6.97 -9.86 13.38
C VAL A 16 -6.47 -8.53 12.80
N PRO A 17 -7.13 -7.40 13.12
CA PRO A 17 -6.63 -6.09 12.74
C PRO A 17 -5.35 -5.76 13.52
N LEU A 18 -4.45 -4.98 12.92
CA LEU A 18 -3.14 -4.67 13.50
C LEU A 18 -3.22 -4.07 14.91
N HIS A 19 -4.16 -3.15 15.15
CA HIS A 19 -4.32 -2.49 16.45
C HIS A 19 -4.84 -3.40 17.58
N GLU A 20 -5.30 -4.62 17.24
CA GLU A 20 -5.77 -5.64 18.21
C GLU A 20 -4.81 -6.83 18.32
N LEU A 21 -3.67 -6.81 17.62
CA LEU A 21 -2.72 -7.92 17.65
C LEU A 21 -2.07 -8.06 19.03
N ALA A 22 -2.41 -9.14 19.72
CA ALA A 22 -1.98 -9.40 21.10
C ALA A 22 -0.63 -10.13 21.13
N GLU A 23 0.46 -9.41 20.89
CA GLU A 23 1.84 -9.87 21.05
C GLU A 23 2.59 -8.95 22.03
N PRO A 24 3.60 -9.44 22.74
CA PRO A 24 4.39 -8.60 23.65
C PRO A 24 5.11 -7.45 22.93
N PRO A 25 5.31 -6.29 23.56
CA PRO A 25 6.13 -5.23 22.99
C PRO A 25 7.54 -5.70 22.62
N GLY A 26 8.06 -5.24 21.50
CA GLY A 26 9.39 -5.61 21.02
C GLY A 26 9.51 -7.06 20.54
N SER A 27 8.41 -7.72 20.19
CA SER A 27 8.41 -9.13 19.74
C SER A 27 8.99 -9.33 18.34
N PHE A 28 9.12 -8.28 17.56
CA PHE A 28 9.52 -8.38 16.16
C PHE A 28 10.70 -7.47 15.82
N ALA A 29 11.70 -8.03 15.14
CA ALA A 29 12.83 -7.23 14.61
C ALA A 29 12.46 -6.46 13.32
N ALA A 30 11.47 -6.95 12.58
CA ALA A 30 11.01 -6.31 11.36
C ALA A 30 9.53 -6.60 11.09
N ALA A 31 8.91 -5.68 10.34
CA ALA A 31 7.58 -5.85 9.76
C ALA A 31 7.58 -5.49 8.28
N VAL A 32 6.61 -6.04 7.55
CA VAL A 32 6.37 -5.73 6.13
C VAL A 32 4.89 -5.40 5.97
N ALA A 33 4.61 -4.24 5.42
CA ALA A 33 3.26 -3.82 5.03
C ALA A 33 3.21 -3.72 3.50
N ILE A 34 2.39 -4.59 2.88
CA ILE A 34 2.23 -4.63 1.43
C ILE A 34 0.77 -4.32 1.12
N THR A 35 0.53 -3.19 0.45
CA THR A 35 -0.81 -2.79 0.00
C THR A 35 -1.88 -2.86 1.09
N SER A 36 -1.53 -2.43 2.28
CA SER A 36 -2.37 -2.59 3.47
C SER A 36 -2.62 -1.31 4.24
N LEU A 37 -1.61 -0.43 4.39
CA LEU A 37 -1.73 0.76 5.22
C LEU A 37 -2.74 1.79 4.69
N HIS A 38 -2.96 1.81 3.37
CA HIS A 38 -3.96 2.71 2.78
C HIS A 38 -5.41 2.31 3.09
N HIS A 39 -5.65 1.10 3.59
CA HIS A 39 -6.97 0.62 4.04
C HIS A 39 -7.12 0.57 5.55
N ILE A 40 -6.03 0.60 6.32
CA ILE A 40 -6.09 0.36 7.78
C ILE A 40 -6.88 1.45 8.50
N GLU A 41 -7.88 1.00 9.27
CA GLU A 41 -8.60 1.85 10.24
C GLU A 41 -8.61 1.18 11.62
N PRO A 42 -8.33 1.95 12.68
CA PRO A 42 -7.84 3.33 12.73
C PRO A 42 -6.33 3.41 12.42
N LEU A 43 -5.92 4.24 11.45
CA LEU A 43 -4.54 4.29 10.94
C LEU A 43 -3.51 4.64 12.02
N GLU A 44 -3.70 5.75 12.72
CA GLU A 44 -2.72 6.26 13.68
C GLU A 44 -2.54 5.32 14.88
N GLN A 45 -3.62 4.68 15.35
CA GLN A 45 -3.58 3.70 16.43
C GLN A 45 -2.84 2.43 15.97
N SER A 46 -3.13 1.96 14.77
CA SER A 46 -2.50 0.76 14.19
C SER A 46 -1.00 0.96 14.02
N ILE A 47 -0.57 2.12 13.53
CA ILE A 47 0.86 2.45 13.36
C ILE A 47 1.55 2.60 14.73
N GLY A 48 0.94 3.25 15.71
CA GLY A 48 1.48 3.35 17.06
C GLY A 48 1.64 1.97 17.70
N HIS A 49 0.65 1.10 17.55
CA HIS A 49 0.73 -0.28 18.04
C HIS A 49 1.82 -1.09 17.31
N LEU A 50 1.97 -0.93 16.00
CA LEU A 50 3.08 -1.54 15.25
C LEU A 50 4.44 -1.10 15.78
N ALA A 51 4.59 0.17 16.13
CA ALA A 51 5.82 0.66 16.73
C ALA A 51 6.10 0.00 18.08
N GLU A 52 5.09 -0.23 18.93
CA GLU A 52 5.24 -0.97 20.18
C GLU A 52 5.68 -2.43 19.96
N LEU A 53 5.13 -3.09 18.93
CA LEU A 53 5.43 -4.48 18.61
C LEU A 53 6.84 -4.70 18.05
N LEU A 54 7.42 -3.71 17.38
CA LEU A 54 8.80 -3.78 16.90
C LEU A 54 9.80 -3.51 18.03
N GLU A 55 10.96 -4.14 18.00
CA GLU A 55 12.08 -3.79 18.88
C GLU A 55 12.65 -2.39 18.55
N PRO A 56 13.30 -1.69 19.48
CA PRO A 56 13.97 -0.41 19.19
C PRO A 56 14.94 -0.56 18.01
N GLY A 57 14.84 0.31 17.01
CA GLY A 57 15.60 0.22 15.77
C GLY A 57 15.08 -0.81 14.78
N GLY A 58 14.00 -1.53 15.09
CA GLY A 58 13.34 -2.47 14.20
C GLY A 58 12.92 -1.83 12.88
N VAL A 59 12.84 -2.62 11.81
CA VAL A 59 12.63 -2.16 10.44
C VAL A 59 11.21 -2.42 9.99
N LEU A 60 10.57 -1.41 9.40
CA LEU A 60 9.33 -1.55 8.64
C LEU A 60 9.60 -1.33 7.16
N VAL A 61 9.28 -2.32 6.35
CA VAL A 61 9.24 -2.23 4.89
C VAL A 61 7.81 -1.92 4.47
N VAL A 62 7.64 -0.87 3.68
CA VAL A 62 6.33 -0.45 3.15
C VAL A 62 6.35 -0.51 1.63
N ASP A 63 5.37 -1.20 1.04
CA ASP A 63 5.10 -1.23 -0.41
C ASP A 63 3.61 -0.90 -0.61
N GLU A 64 3.31 0.34 -1.01
CA GLU A 64 1.97 0.91 -0.96
C GLU A 64 1.52 1.52 -2.27
N PHE A 65 0.20 1.66 -2.40
CA PHE A 65 -0.47 2.43 -3.43
C PHE A 65 -0.62 3.88 -2.99
N ASP A 66 -0.11 4.82 -3.79
CA ASP A 66 -0.37 6.24 -3.55
C ASP A 66 -1.61 6.72 -4.30
N VAL A 67 -2.75 6.69 -3.63
CA VAL A 67 -4.03 7.14 -4.18
C VAL A 67 -4.02 8.62 -4.61
N ALA A 68 -3.15 9.46 -4.04
CA ALA A 68 -3.04 10.86 -4.43
C ALA A 68 -2.39 11.01 -5.81
N ALA A 69 -1.44 10.12 -6.15
CA ALA A 69 -0.81 10.07 -7.47
C ALA A 69 -1.71 9.41 -8.52
N PHE A 70 -2.71 8.61 -8.12
CA PHE A 70 -3.64 7.95 -9.02
C PHE A 70 -4.58 8.97 -9.66
N ASP A 71 -4.23 9.40 -10.87
CA ASP A 71 -4.97 10.36 -11.68
C ASP A 71 -5.80 9.69 -12.79
N LYS A 72 -6.54 10.51 -13.54
CA LYS A 72 -7.36 10.04 -14.65
C LYS A 72 -6.54 9.28 -15.70
N ARG A 73 -5.29 9.68 -15.99
CA ARG A 73 -4.44 9.03 -16.99
C ARG A 73 -4.08 7.60 -16.55
N ALA A 74 -3.73 7.43 -15.28
CA ALA A 74 -3.44 6.13 -14.69
C ALA A 74 -4.69 5.22 -14.71
N ALA A 75 -5.86 5.77 -14.35
CA ALA A 75 -7.13 5.06 -14.39
C ALA A 75 -7.52 4.65 -15.81
N GLU A 76 -7.40 5.55 -16.80
CA GLU A 76 -7.67 5.25 -18.20
C GLU A 76 -6.72 4.18 -18.77
N TRP A 77 -5.43 4.24 -18.39
CA TRP A 77 -4.45 3.23 -18.77
C TRP A 77 -4.86 1.86 -18.21
N TRP A 78 -5.13 1.75 -16.94
CA TRP A 78 -5.55 0.50 -16.28
C TRP A 78 -6.85 -0.06 -16.89
N LEU A 79 -7.87 0.77 -17.07
CA LEU A 79 -9.13 0.37 -17.70
C LEU A 79 -8.93 -0.14 -19.13
N ARG A 80 -8.00 0.44 -19.92
CA ARG A 80 -7.66 -0.07 -21.25
C ARG A 80 -7.07 -1.48 -21.19
N GLN A 81 -6.14 -1.73 -20.25
CA GLN A 81 -5.54 -3.06 -20.10
C GLN A 81 -6.58 -4.09 -19.67
N ARG A 82 -7.45 -3.76 -18.73
CA ARG A 82 -8.56 -4.62 -18.29
C ARG A 82 -9.49 -5.00 -19.44
N ARG A 83 -9.89 -4.03 -20.26
CA ARG A 83 -10.72 -4.27 -21.43
C ARG A 83 -10.02 -5.14 -22.48
N ALA A 84 -8.72 -4.98 -22.67
CA ALA A 84 -7.94 -5.83 -23.57
C ALA A 84 -7.92 -7.30 -23.11
N LEU A 85 -8.00 -7.54 -21.78
CA LEU A 85 -8.17 -8.86 -21.18
C LEU A 85 -9.62 -9.38 -21.20
N GLY A 86 -10.56 -8.62 -21.78
CA GLY A 86 -11.96 -9.03 -21.87
C GLY A 86 -12.83 -8.64 -20.68
N ALA A 87 -12.35 -7.81 -19.77
CA ALA A 87 -13.16 -7.33 -18.65
C ALA A 87 -14.26 -6.38 -19.14
N ALA A 88 -15.49 -6.60 -18.66
CA ALA A 88 -16.66 -5.77 -18.99
C ALA A 88 -16.76 -4.55 -18.06
N GLU A 89 -15.70 -3.75 -17.99
CA GLU A 89 -15.65 -2.57 -17.14
C GLU A 89 -16.61 -1.48 -17.62
N ARG A 90 -17.52 -1.06 -16.74
CA ARG A 90 -18.50 0.01 -16.99
C ARG A 90 -18.15 1.31 -16.31
N THR A 91 -17.27 1.26 -15.29
CA THR A 91 -16.82 2.41 -14.52
C THR A 91 -15.99 3.34 -15.38
N SER A 92 -16.19 4.63 -15.26
CA SER A 92 -15.36 5.65 -15.88
C SER A 92 -14.07 5.88 -15.06
N ALA A 93 -13.05 6.45 -15.70
CA ALA A 93 -11.82 6.80 -15.01
C ALA A 93 -12.03 7.83 -13.88
N ASP A 94 -12.92 8.80 -14.09
CA ASP A 94 -13.22 9.82 -13.08
C ASP A 94 -13.94 9.23 -11.86
N GLU A 95 -14.89 8.31 -12.07
CA GLU A 95 -15.57 7.58 -10.98
C GLU A 95 -14.57 6.73 -10.20
N LEU A 96 -13.72 5.98 -10.90
CA LEU A 96 -12.72 5.12 -10.28
C LEU A 96 -11.74 5.92 -9.40
N VAL A 97 -11.23 7.04 -9.89
CA VAL A 97 -10.35 7.94 -9.12
C VAL A 97 -11.10 8.52 -7.92
N GLY A 98 -12.34 8.98 -8.12
CA GLY A 98 -13.16 9.55 -7.04
C GLY A 98 -13.43 8.56 -5.92
N GLU A 99 -13.80 7.33 -6.26
CA GLU A 99 -14.07 6.25 -5.30
C GLU A 99 -12.83 5.91 -4.46
N HIS A 100 -11.68 5.72 -5.10
CA HIS A 100 -10.45 5.40 -4.37
C HIS A 100 -10.01 6.52 -3.45
N ARG A 101 -10.07 7.77 -3.90
CA ARG A 101 -9.73 8.94 -3.07
C ARG A 101 -10.66 9.15 -1.88
N ALA A 102 -11.91 8.68 -1.99
CA ALA A 102 -12.88 8.79 -0.90
C ALA A 102 -12.65 7.75 0.23
N HIS A 103 -12.05 6.60 -0.10
CA HIS A 103 -11.97 5.45 0.81
C HIS A 103 -10.55 5.07 1.25
N LEU A 104 -9.50 5.60 0.59
CA LEU A 104 -8.13 5.21 0.86
C LEU A 104 -7.32 6.37 1.46
N HIS A 105 -6.39 6.03 2.36
CA HIS A 105 -5.44 7.01 2.88
C HIS A 105 -4.39 7.34 1.83
N PRO A 106 -4.15 8.63 1.53
CA PRO A 106 -3.02 9.03 0.69
C PRO A 106 -1.69 8.72 1.38
N LEU A 107 -0.65 8.42 0.60
CA LEU A 107 0.69 8.10 1.11
C LEU A 107 1.22 9.17 2.08
N ALA A 108 0.94 10.44 1.82
CA ALA A 108 1.35 11.55 2.70
C ALA A 108 0.78 11.42 4.12
N ARG A 109 -0.47 10.94 4.28
CA ARG A 109 -1.07 10.68 5.60
C ARG A 109 -0.40 9.49 6.29
N ILE A 110 -0.12 8.42 5.53
CA ILE A 110 0.59 7.25 6.06
C ILE A 110 1.99 7.64 6.54
N VAL A 111 2.74 8.38 5.74
CA VAL A 111 4.08 8.89 6.10
C VAL A 111 4.03 9.78 7.33
N ALA A 112 3.03 10.68 7.42
CA ALA A 112 2.86 11.55 8.58
C ALA A 112 2.53 10.77 9.87
N ALA A 113 1.75 9.69 9.76
CA ALA A 113 1.46 8.81 10.89
C ALA A 113 2.73 8.03 11.31
N LEU A 114 3.45 7.46 10.36
CA LEU A 114 4.72 6.76 10.61
C LEU A 114 5.77 7.67 11.25
N ALA A 115 5.88 8.92 10.83
CA ALA A 115 6.90 9.86 11.32
C ALA A 115 6.80 10.20 12.81
N ARG A 116 5.73 9.78 13.50
CA ARG A 116 5.58 9.95 14.95
C ARG A 116 6.51 9.01 15.74
N ASP A 117 6.66 7.78 15.23
CA ASP A 117 7.33 6.70 15.94
C ASP A 117 8.49 6.08 15.14
N PHE A 118 8.67 6.51 13.88
CA PHE A 118 9.68 5.98 12.96
C PHE A 118 10.49 7.10 12.30
N HIS A 119 11.74 6.80 12.03
CA HIS A 119 12.55 7.54 11.05
C HIS A 119 12.21 7.02 9.66
N VAL A 120 11.44 7.78 8.90
CA VAL A 120 10.91 7.40 7.59
C VAL A 120 11.87 7.80 6.47
N GLY A 121 12.27 6.82 5.65
CA GLY A 121 13.08 7.05 4.46
C GLY A 121 12.29 7.72 3.32
N THR A 122 13.00 8.20 2.32
CA THR A 122 12.39 8.79 1.12
C THR A 122 11.67 7.70 0.31
N PRO A 123 10.40 7.89 -0.06
CA PRO A 123 9.69 6.95 -0.93
C PRO A 123 10.33 6.84 -2.31
N LEU A 124 10.46 5.61 -2.80
CA LEU A 124 10.81 5.29 -4.17
C LEU A 124 9.53 4.95 -4.93
N TYR A 125 9.21 5.77 -5.93
CA TYR A 125 8.01 5.56 -6.74
C TYR A 125 8.27 4.61 -7.91
N GLY A 126 7.22 3.85 -8.29
CA GLY A 126 7.31 2.87 -9.37
C GLY A 126 5.95 2.31 -9.78
N PRO A 127 5.97 1.22 -10.56
CA PRO A 127 4.76 0.56 -11.03
C PRO A 127 4.00 -0.12 -9.88
N TYR A 128 2.68 -0.17 -10.03
CA TYR A 128 1.76 -0.81 -9.08
C TYR A 128 0.54 -1.41 -9.77
N LEU A 129 0.01 -0.74 -10.82
CA LEU A 129 -1.28 -1.07 -11.44
C LEU A 129 -1.33 -2.49 -12.03
N TYR A 130 -0.17 -3.02 -12.44
CA TYR A 130 -0.06 -4.40 -12.93
C TYR A 130 -0.51 -5.44 -11.91
N ARG A 131 -0.40 -5.15 -10.59
CA ARG A 131 -0.84 -6.03 -9.49
C ARG A 131 -2.36 -6.01 -9.30
N TRP A 132 -3.03 -5.03 -9.85
CA TRP A 132 -4.44 -4.77 -9.62
C TRP A 132 -5.28 -5.38 -10.74
N ASP A 133 -5.71 -6.63 -10.54
CA ASP A 133 -6.47 -7.43 -11.51
C ASP A 133 -5.88 -7.52 -12.93
N LEU A 134 -4.59 -7.29 -13.06
CA LEU A 134 -3.77 -7.62 -14.23
C LEU A 134 -2.84 -8.77 -13.81
N ASP A 135 -1.71 -8.95 -14.50
CA ASP A 135 -0.70 -9.92 -14.12
C ASP A 135 0.72 -9.35 -14.29
N GLU A 136 1.73 -10.08 -13.81
CA GLU A 136 3.12 -9.64 -13.82
C GLU A 136 3.65 -9.31 -15.23
N SER A 137 3.04 -9.85 -16.30
CA SER A 137 3.43 -9.53 -17.67
C SER A 137 3.13 -8.08 -18.07
N PHE A 138 2.20 -7.41 -17.36
CA PHE A 138 1.89 -6.00 -17.58
C PHE A 138 2.88 -5.04 -16.93
N ARG A 139 3.71 -5.51 -16.01
CA ARG A 139 4.69 -4.67 -15.32
C ARG A 139 5.63 -3.91 -16.26
N PRO A 140 6.26 -4.54 -17.28
CA PRO A 140 7.10 -3.80 -18.24
C PRO A 140 6.31 -2.74 -19.01
N HIS A 141 5.04 -2.98 -19.34
CA HIS A 141 4.20 -2.02 -20.03
C HIS A 141 3.87 -0.81 -19.16
N GLU A 142 3.65 -1.03 -17.86
CA GLU A 142 3.45 0.06 -16.90
C GLU A 142 4.75 0.86 -16.69
N GLU A 143 5.90 0.18 -16.54
CA GLU A 143 7.21 0.81 -16.42
C GLU A 143 7.50 1.70 -17.64
N ASP A 144 7.22 1.22 -18.84
CA ASP A 144 7.36 1.99 -20.08
C ASP A 144 6.44 3.21 -20.11
N ALA A 145 5.17 3.06 -19.75
CA ALA A 145 4.22 4.17 -19.71
C ALA A 145 4.62 5.25 -18.69
N ILE A 146 5.16 4.85 -17.55
CA ILE A 146 5.71 5.77 -16.54
C ILE A 146 6.95 6.48 -17.09
N ALA A 147 7.89 5.74 -17.69
CA ALA A 147 9.13 6.29 -18.24
C ALA A 147 8.88 7.32 -19.35
N HIS A 148 7.82 7.13 -20.14
CA HIS A 148 7.42 8.08 -21.20
C HIS A 148 6.51 9.21 -20.69
N GLY A 149 6.15 9.23 -19.39
CA GLY A 149 5.29 10.25 -18.80
C GLY A 149 3.81 10.16 -19.21
N GLU A 150 3.41 9.02 -19.76
CA GLU A 150 2.00 8.77 -20.14
C GLU A 150 1.12 8.67 -18.88
N ILE A 151 1.64 8.02 -17.83
CA ILE A 151 0.98 7.88 -16.53
C ILE A 151 1.95 8.22 -15.39
N PRO A 152 1.45 8.64 -14.22
CA PRO A 152 2.27 8.78 -13.03
C PRO A 152 2.65 7.40 -12.45
N ALA A 153 3.76 7.33 -11.74
CA ALA A 153 4.06 6.20 -10.86
C ALA A 153 3.15 6.27 -9.61
N VAL A 154 2.36 5.23 -9.37
CA VAL A 154 1.40 5.18 -8.26
C VAL A 154 1.76 4.17 -7.18
N GLY A 155 2.80 3.36 -7.39
CA GLY A 155 3.40 2.53 -6.35
C GLY A 155 4.45 3.31 -5.59
N ALA A 156 4.55 3.11 -4.28
CA ALA A 156 5.54 3.74 -3.42
C ALA A 156 6.16 2.73 -2.46
N ARG A 157 7.47 2.66 -2.42
CA ARG A 157 8.24 1.81 -1.50
C ARG A 157 9.10 2.65 -0.61
N LEU A 158 9.09 2.36 0.69
CA LEU A 158 9.97 3.02 1.65
C LEU A 158 10.39 2.08 2.78
N LEU A 159 11.47 2.46 3.44
CA LEU A 159 11.90 1.87 4.70
C LEU A 159 11.66 2.86 5.83
N ALA A 160 11.22 2.36 6.96
CA ALA A 160 11.13 3.13 8.18
C ALA A 160 11.79 2.36 9.33
N HIS A 161 12.50 3.05 10.20
CA HIS A 161 13.16 2.48 11.37
C HIS A 161 12.47 3.00 12.61
N ARG A 162 12.07 2.08 13.52
CA ARG A 162 11.50 2.49 14.80
C ARG A 162 12.47 3.39 15.54
N SER A 163 11.98 4.53 16.03
CA SER A 163 12.71 5.44 16.89
C SER A 163 13.09 4.75 18.23
N SER A 164 14.19 5.14 18.82
CA SER A 164 14.69 4.57 20.08
C SER A 164 13.87 4.97 21.28
#